data_82796267e7ffa9c3fa28dc0d45df86db
#
_entry.id   82796267e7ffa9c3fa28dc0d45df86db
#
_cell.length_a   1.000
_cell.length_b   1.000
_cell.length_c   1.000
_cell.angle_alpha   90.00
_cell.angle_beta   90.00
_cell.angle_gamma   90.00
#
_symmetry.space_group_name_H-M   'P 1'
#
loop_
_entity.id
_entity.type
_entity.pdbx_description
1 polymer ?
#
loop_
_entity_poly.entity_id
_entity_poly.type
_entity_poly.pdbx_seq_one_letter_code
_entity_poly.pdbx_strand_id
1 'polypeptide(L)'
;DYSQIELRVLAHLANDKKMQEAFSKDIDIHTKTASEVFSTPIDEVTKLQRSEAKAVNFGIIYGISDYGLSQNLNIPRKRAKEYIENYLDTYPEIKKYMKDIVKKAKEDGYVNTIFNRRRYVPEINSKNFNVRSFGERVALNTPIQGTAADIIKFAMINSYENLKKAKIDAKIVLQIHDEIIIEASKKDLEKAKEILKSSMQDAVNLNVPLLVDIDSGESMYESK
;
A
#
# COMPACT_ATOMS: atom_id res chain seq x y z
N ASP A 1 3.63 3.07 -12.45
CA ASP A 1 2.87 2.48 -11.36
C ASP A 1 3.74 2.33 -10.11
N TYR A 2 3.19 2.63 -8.92
CA TYR A 2 3.90 2.36 -7.68
C TYR A 2 3.84 0.87 -7.30
N SER A 3 4.99 0.28 -7.02
CA SER A 3 5.05 -1.09 -6.52
C SER A 3 4.65 -1.13 -5.04
N GLN A 4 3.46 -1.67 -4.75
CA GLN A 4 2.96 -2.00 -3.40
C GLN A 4 2.95 -0.80 -2.43
N ILE A 5 2.53 0.38 -2.89
CA ILE A 5 2.60 1.63 -2.12
C ILE A 5 1.92 1.54 -0.75
N GLU A 6 0.74 0.91 -0.65
CA GLU A 6 0.01 0.81 0.61
C GLU A 6 0.76 -0.01 1.68
N LEU A 7 1.43 -1.11 1.26
CA LEU A 7 2.24 -1.92 2.17
C LEU A 7 3.52 -1.18 2.60
N ARG A 8 4.11 -0.38 1.72
CA ARG A 8 5.25 0.49 2.05
C ARG A 8 4.85 1.59 3.03
N VAL A 9 3.68 2.20 2.82
CA VAL A 9 3.10 3.17 3.76
C VAL A 9 2.80 2.53 5.11
N LEU A 10 2.23 1.32 5.14
CA LEU A 10 2.01 0.58 6.39
C LEU A 10 3.32 0.30 7.13
N ALA A 11 4.36 -0.16 6.43
CA ALA A 11 5.69 -0.41 7.02
C ALA A 11 6.30 0.85 7.64
N HIS A 12 6.08 2.01 7.01
CA HIS A 12 6.50 3.31 7.53
C HIS A 12 5.68 3.72 8.77
N LEU A 13 4.35 3.69 8.68
CA LEU A 13 3.45 4.11 9.76
C LEU A 13 3.56 3.24 11.01
N ALA A 14 3.65 1.93 10.86
CA ALA A 14 3.85 0.99 11.94
C ALA A 14 5.29 0.98 12.47
N ASN A 15 6.23 1.55 11.72
CA ASN A 15 7.68 1.48 11.97
C ASN A 15 8.18 0.04 12.14
N ASP A 16 7.60 -0.90 11.37
CA ASP A 16 7.94 -2.32 11.43
C ASP A 16 9.26 -2.60 10.72
N LYS A 17 10.29 -2.94 11.50
CA LYS A 17 11.64 -3.13 11.00
C LYS A 17 11.81 -4.31 10.05
N LYS A 18 11.07 -5.41 10.29
CA LYS A 18 11.13 -6.59 9.42
C LYS A 18 10.59 -6.27 8.03
N MET A 19 9.45 -5.57 7.99
CA MET A 19 8.83 -5.17 6.72
C MET A 19 9.68 -4.10 6.01
N GLN A 20 10.22 -3.12 6.76
CA GLN A 20 11.14 -2.11 6.22
C GLN A 20 12.39 -2.74 5.62
N GLU A 21 12.99 -3.72 6.30
CA GLU A 21 14.17 -4.45 5.81
C GLU A 21 13.86 -5.25 4.54
N ALA A 22 12.69 -5.91 4.47
CA ALA A 22 12.27 -6.64 3.29
C ALA A 22 12.17 -5.71 2.08
N PHE A 23 11.53 -4.55 2.22
CA PHE A 23 11.42 -3.56 1.15
C PHE A 23 12.77 -2.92 0.77
N SER A 24 13.67 -2.71 1.73
CA SER A 24 15.00 -2.15 1.45
C SER A 24 15.90 -3.12 0.70
N LYS A 25 15.69 -4.43 0.86
CA LYS A 25 16.42 -5.49 0.14
C LYS A 25 15.71 -5.95 -1.15
N ASP A 26 14.66 -5.27 -1.56
CA ASP A 26 13.83 -5.62 -2.72
C ASP A 26 13.31 -7.08 -2.68
N ILE A 27 12.99 -7.57 -1.48
CA ILE A 27 12.42 -8.90 -1.28
C ILE A 27 10.92 -8.82 -1.56
N ASP A 28 10.39 -9.75 -2.36
CA ASP A 28 8.95 -9.86 -2.57
C ASP A 28 8.23 -10.09 -1.23
N ILE A 29 7.51 -9.06 -0.78
CA ILE A 29 6.86 -9.05 0.54
C ILE A 29 5.80 -10.13 0.66
N HIS A 30 5.15 -10.53 -0.43
CA HIS A 30 4.14 -11.59 -0.39
C HIS A 30 4.78 -12.96 -0.23
N THR A 31 5.90 -13.20 -0.90
CA THR A 31 6.71 -14.43 -0.71
C THR A 31 7.29 -14.48 0.70
N LYS A 32 7.83 -13.36 1.20
CA LYS A 32 8.34 -13.29 2.58
C LYS A 32 7.24 -13.56 3.60
N THR A 33 6.08 -12.92 3.46
CA THR A 33 4.93 -13.17 4.34
C THR A 33 4.47 -14.62 4.27
N ALA A 34 4.43 -15.22 3.08
CA ALA A 34 4.08 -16.63 2.91
C ALA A 34 5.06 -17.54 3.67
N SER A 35 6.36 -17.32 3.51
CA SER A 35 7.40 -18.05 4.22
C SER A 35 7.19 -18.02 5.75
N GLU A 36 6.89 -16.86 6.29
CA GLU A 36 6.74 -16.64 7.74
C GLU A 36 5.38 -17.18 8.26
N VAL A 37 4.27 -16.87 7.57
CA VAL A 37 2.91 -17.25 8.00
C VAL A 37 2.69 -18.78 7.89
N PHE A 38 3.27 -19.41 6.87
CA PHE A 38 3.11 -20.85 6.62
C PHE A 38 4.32 -21.68 7.11
N SER A 39 5.33 -21.04 7.72
CA SER A 39 6.56 -21.68 8.18
C SER A 39 7.23 -22.53 7.06
N THR A 40 7.25 -21.98 5.84
CA THR A 40 7.85 -22.60 4.65
C THR A 40 9.14 -21.86 4.30
N PRO A 41 10.25 -22.56 3.97
CA PRO A 41 11.46 -21.89 3.46
C PRO A 41 11.12 -20.99 2.26
N ILE A 42 11.76 -19.82 2.17
CA ILE A 42 11.40 -18.81 1.17
C ILE A 42 11.49 -19.33 -0.27
N ASP A 43 12.47 -20.20 -0.53
CA ASP A 43 12.71 -20.83 -1.84
C ASP A 43 11.68 -21.94 -2.18
N GLU A 44 10.94 -22.41 -1.19
CA GLU A 44 9.92 -23.45 -1.31
C GLU A 44 8.49 -22.90 -1.33
N VAL A 45 8.35 -21.56 -1.20
CA VAL A 45 7.03 -20.92 -1.23
C VAL A 45 6.35 -21.13 -2.57
N THR A 46 5.21 -21.80 -2.54
CA THR A 46 4.41 -22.06 -3.75
C THR A 46 3.67 -20.82 -4.23
N LYS A 47 3.29 -20.79 -5.52
CA LYS A 47 2.45 -19.71 -6.08
C LYS A 47 1.13 -19.54 -5.32
N LEU A 48 0.55 -20.65 -4.83
CA LEU A 48 -0.69 -20.62 -4.04
C LEU A 48 -0.45 -19.94 -2.70
N GLN A 49 0.57 -20.34 -1.95
CA GLN A 49 0.93 -19.72 -0.67
C GLN A 49 1.23 -18.23 -0.83
N ARG A 50 1.97 -17.84 -1.87
CA ARG A 50 2.20 -16.44 -2.19
C ARG A 50 0.90 -15.67 -2.45
N SER A 51 -0.05 -16.27 -3.17
CA SER A 51 -1.36 -15.68 -3.43
C SER A 51 -2.20 -15.56 -2.17
N GLU A 52 -2.21 -16.59 -1.31
CA GLU A 52 -2.88 -16.55 0.00
C GLU A 52 -2.26 -15.46 0.90
N ALA A 53 -0.93 -15.39 0.97
CA ALA A 53 -0.23 -14.34 1.72
C ALA A 53 -0.51 -12.93 1.17
N LYS A 54 -0.64 -12.76 -0.15
CA LYS A 54 -1.09 -11.50 -0.75
C LYS A 54 -2.47 -11.09 -0.24
N ALA A 55 -3.42 -12.03 -0.18
CA ALA A 55 -4.75 -11.77 0.36
C ALA A 55 -4.71 -11.43 1.86
N VAL A 56 -3.83 -12.07 2.64
CA VAL A 56 -3.60 -11.74 4.06
C VAL A 56 -3.01 -10.34 4.19
N ASN A 57 -1.94 -10.01 3.47
CA ASN A 57 -1.30 -8.69 3.50
C ASN A 57 -2.30 -7.55 3.24
N PHE A 58 -3.07 -7.65 2.16
CA PHE A 58 -4.10 -6.64 1.85
C PHE A 58 -5.29 -6.71 2.82
N GLY A 59 -5.69 -7.92 3.20
CA GLY A 59 -6.75 -8.11 4.17
C GLY A 59 -6.48 -7.40 5.50
N ILE A 60 -5.26 -7.50 6.01
CA ILE A 60 -4.85 -6.81 7.25
C ILE A 60 -4.95 -5.29 7.10
N ILE A 61 -4.46 -4.72 5.98
CA ILE A 61 -4.58 -3.28 5.70
C ILE A 61 -6.06 -2.85 5.76
N TYR A 62 -6.96 -3.67 5.21
CA TYR A 62 -8.39 -3.34 5.13
C TYR A 62 -9.19 -3.78 6.36
N GLY A 63 -8.52 -4.28 7.41
CA GLY A 63 -9.17 -4.73 8.65
C GLY A 63 -10.11 -5.91 8.43
N ILE A 64 -9.69 -6.87 7.58
CA ILE A 64 -10.47 -8.07 7.28
C ILE A 64 -10.70 -8.92 8.53
N SER A 65 -11.90 -9.47 8.68
CA SER A 65 -12.19 -10.46 9.72
C SER A 65 -11.77 -11.87 9.29
N ASP A 66 -11.65 -12.78 10.25
CA ASP A 66 -11.44 -14.21 10.00
C ASP A 66 -12.52 -14.81 9.07
N TYR A 67 -13.77 -14.35 9.21
CA TYR A 67 -14.85 -14.73 8.31
C TYR A 67 -14.63 -14.17 6.90
N GLY A 68 -14.30 -12.88 6.77
CA GLY A 68 -14.05 -12.26 5.47
C GLY A 68 -12.87 -12.93 4.72
N LEU A 69 -11.77 -13.21 5.44
CA LEU A 69 -10.62 -13.90 4.86
C LEU A 69 -10.94 -15.33 4.46
N SER A 70 -11.75 -16.05 5.26
CA SER A 70 -12.18 -17.42 4.95
C SER A 70 -13.00 -17.49 3.66
N GLN A 71 -13.87 -16.51 3.42
CA GLN A 71 -14.65 -16.42 2.18
C GLN A 71 -13.75 -16.04 0.99
N ASN A 72 -12.83 -15.12 1.17
CA ASN A 72 -11.92 -14.67 0.11
C ASN A 72 -11.01 -15.80 -0.39
N LEU A 73 -10.46 -16.60 0.54
CA LEU A 73 -9.54 -17.70 0.24
C LEU A 73 -10.24 -19.06 0.05
N ASN A 74 -11.55 -19.15 0.27
CA ASN A 74 -12.31 -20.40 0.28
C ASN A 74 -11.68 -21.47 1.22
N ILE A 75 -11.34 -21.06 2.44
CA ILE A 75 -10.74 -21.90 3.48
C ILE A 75 -11.61 -21.92 4.74
N PRO A 76 -11.45 -22.91 5.63
CA PRO A 76 -12.13 -22.91 6.93
C PRO A 76 -11.81 -21.65 7.75
N ARG A 77 -12.81 -21.09 8.44
CA ARG A 77 -12.65 -19.89 9.27
C ARG A 77 -11.54 -20.03 10.32
N LYS A 78 -11.36 -21.22 10.88
CA LYS A 78 -10.29 -21.52 11.83
C LYS A 78 -8.91 -21.25 11.21
N ARG A 79 -8.71 -21.73 9.97
CA ARG A 79 -7.44 -21.53 9.23
C ARG A 79 -7.22 -20.07 8.88
N ALA A 80 -8.27 -19.35 8.48
CA ALA A 80 -8.18 -17.90 8.22
C ALA A 80 -7.79 -17.13 9.47
N LYS A 81 -8.33 -17.51 10.64
CA LYS A 81 -7.96 -16.93 11.93
C LYS A 81 -6.48 -17.19 12.27
N GLU A 82 -6.00 -18.43 12.09
CA GLU A 82 -4.60 -18.79 12.28
C GLU A 82 -3.67 -17.95 11.37
N TYR A 83 -4.05 -17.71 10.11
CA TYR A 83 -3.26 -16.86 9.21
C TYR A 83 -3.16 -15.42 9.70
N ILE A 84 -4.26 -14.82 10.17
CA ILE A 84 -4.25 -13.46 10.72
C ILE A 84 -3.41 -13.41 12.00
N GLU A 85 -3.53 -14.38 12.90
CA GLU A 85 -2.78 -14.45 14.16
C GLU A 85 -1.27 -14.59 13.86
N ASN A 86 -0.88 -15.53 13.01
CA ASN A 86 0.51 -15.73 12.60
C ASN A 86 1.11 -14.46 11.97
N TYR A 87 0.36 -13.79 11.10
CA TYR A 87 0.80 -12.53 10.50
C TYR A 87 1.05 -11.46 11.58
N LEU A 88 0.10 -11.26 12.49
CA LEU A 88 0.21 -10.25 13.53
C LEU A 88 1.27 -10.58 14.60
N ASP A 89 1.60 -11.85 14.78
CA ASP A 89 2.69 -12.27 15.66
C ASP A 89 4.06 -12.14 14.95
N THR A 90 4.09 -12.31 13.63
CA THR A 90 5.26 -12.05 12.80
C THR A 90 5.61 -10.56 12.75
N TYR A 91 4.58 -9.69 12.68
CA TYR A 91 4.69 -8.23 12.58
C TYR A 91 4.07 -7.53 13.80
N PRO A 92 4.69 -7.60 14.99
CA PRO A 92 4.11 -7.09 16.23
C PRO A 92 3.90 -5.57 16.23
N GLU A 93 4.73 -4.82 15.50
CA GLU A 93 4.59 -3.37 15.39
C GLU A 93 3.35 -2.99 14.56
N ILE A 94 2.99 -3.80 13.56
CA ILE A 94 1.73 -3.63 12.82
C ILE A 94 0.54 -3.91 13.75
N LYS A 95 0.60 -4.99 14.53
CA LYS A 95 -0.44 -5.31 15.54
C LYS A 95 -0.66 -4.17 16.53
N LYS A 96 0.45 -3.58 17.00
CA LYS A 96 0.42 -2.42 17.89
C LYS A 96 -0.18 -1.19 17.19
N TYR A 97 0.32 -0.85 15.99
CA TYR A 97 -0.19 0.26 15.20
C TYR A 97 -1.70 0.19 14.99
N MET A 98 -2.22 -1.00 14.62
CA MET A 98 -3.66 -1.21 14.43
C MET A 98 -4.48 -0.93 15.70
N LYS A 99 -3.99 -1.33 16.86
CA LYS A 99 -4.66 -1.05 18.16
C LYS A 99 -4.61 0.43 18.50
N ASP A 100 -3.44 1.04 18.33
CA ASP A 100 -3.19 2.43 18.72
C ASP A 100 -3.99 3.41 17.86
N ILE A 101 -4.06 3.17 16.54
CA ILE A 101 -4.81 4.05 15.62
C ILE A 101 -6.32 3.99 15.89
N VAL A 102 -6.87 2.81 16.17
CA VAL A 102 -8.30 2.66 16.54
C VAL A 102 -8.58 3.33 17.87
N LYS A 103 -7.71 3.15 18.87
CA LYS A 103 -7.83 3.83 20.17
C LYS A 103 -7.83 5.35 19.98
N LYS A 104 -6.83 5.87 19.27
CA LYS A 104 -6.72 7.31 19.00
C LYS A 104 -7.93 7.85 18.24
N ALA A 105 -8.42 7.12 17.24
CA ALA A 105 -9.62 7.52 16.52
C ALA A 105 -10.88 7.58 17.40
N LYS A 106 -11.01 6.71 18.42
CA LYS A 106 -12.09 6.76 19.40
C LYS A 106 -12.00 7.99 20.32
N GLU A 107 -10.79 8.41 20.67
CA GLU A 107 -10.53 9.59 21.50
C GLU A 107 -10.72 10.89 20.72
N ASP A 108 -10.14 10.97 19.52
CA ASP A 108 -10.09 12.21 18.72
C ASP A 108 -11.33 12.39 17.81
N GLY A 109 -12.02 11.30 17.45
CA GLY A 109 -13.14 11.31 16.49
C GLY A 109 -12.71 11.39 15.03
N TYR A 110 -11.40 11.33 14.74
CA TYR A 110 -10.84 11.38 13.38
C TYR A 110 -9.50 10.65 13.30
N VAL A 111 -9.03 10.44 12.07
CA VAL A 111 -7.68 9.99 11.74
C VAL A 111 -7.04 10.90 10.70
N ASN A 112 -5.71 10.87 10.59
CA ASN A 112 -4.94 11.70 9.66
C ASN A 112 -4.03 10.85 8.76
N THR A 113 -3.75 11.35 7.56
CA THR A 113 -2.57 10.94 6.78
C THR A 113 -1.28 11.49 7.43
N ILE A 114 -0.10 11.04 6.97
CA ILE A 114 1.19 11.62 7.41
C ILE A 114 1.33 13.11 7.06
N PHE A 115 0.53 13.59 6.11
CA PHE A 115 0.47 15.01 5.70
C PHE A 115 -0.66 15.78 6.39
N ASN A 116 -1.20 15.25 7.50
CA ASN A 116 -2.26 15.87 8.32
C ASN A 116 -3.59 16.08 7.58
N ARG A 117 -3.85 15.36 6.48
CA ARG A 117 -5.18 15.34 5.88
C ARG A 117 -6.11 14.55 6.79
N ARG A 118 -7.12 15.24 7.33
CA ARG A 118 -8.03 14.70 8.33
C ARG A 118 -9.25 14.05 7.71
N ARG A 119 -9.64 12.91 8.29
CA ARG A 119 -10.94 12.25 8.05
C ARG A 119 -11.65 12.01 9.37
N TYR A 120 -12.82 12.58 9.54
CA TYR A 120 -13.69 12.30 10.69
C TYR A 120 -14.29 10.90 10.57
N VAL A 121 -14.44 10.22 11.70
CA VAL A 121 -14.96 8.85 11.80
C VAL A 121 -16.04 8.80 12.89
N PRO A 122 -17.21 9.42 12.66
CA PRO A 122 -18.27 9.47 13.68
C PRO A 122 -18.82 8.08 14.04
N GLU A 123 -18.68 7.11 13.13
CA GLU A 123 -19.13 5.74 13.32
C GLU A 123 -18.36 4.99 14.41
N ILE A 124 -17.12 5.41 14.74
CA ILE A 124 -16.21 4.64 15.60
C ILE A 124 -16.69 4.49 17.04
N ASN A 125 -17.51 5.42 17.51
CA ASN A 125 -18.11 5.42 18.84
C ASN A 125 -19.57 4.95 18.85
N SER A 126 -20.08 4.38 17.74
CA SER A 126 -21.46 3.89 17.65
C SER A 126 -21.72 2.73 18.62
N LYS A 127 -22.90 2.72 19.24
CA LYS A 127 -23.39 1.59 20.04
C LYS A 127 -23.72 0.37 19.19
N ASN A 128 -24.05 0.57 17.90
CA ASN A 128 -24.29 -0.53 16.95
C ASN A 128 -22.95 -1.16 16.55
N PHE A 129 -22.84 -2.46 16.76
CA PHE A 129 -21.62 -3.22 16.48
C PHE A 129 -21.18 -3.10 15.02
N ASN A 130 -22.11 -3.25 14.07
CA ASN A 130 -21.76 -3.21 12.63
C ASN A 130 -21.26 -1.83 12.20
N VAL A 131 -21.89 -0.76 12.69
CA VAL A 131 -21.49 0.62 12.42
C VAL A 131 -20.13 0.90 13.05
N ARG A 132 -19.91 0.48 14.29
CA ARG A 132 -18.62 0.63 14.96
C ARG A 132 -17.50 -0.14 14.25
N SER A 133 -17.73 -1.41 13.87
CA SER A 133 -16.76 -2.20 13.12
C SER A 133 -16.43 -1.56 11.76
N PHE A 134 -17.39 -0.93 11.11
CA PHE A 134 -17.13 -0.13 9.91
C PHE A 134 -16.22 1.05 10.23
N GLY A 135 -16.51 1.82 11.30
CA GLY A 135 -15.66 2.92 11.76
C GLY A 135 -14.23 2.49 12.10
N GLU A 136 -14.05 1.33 12.74
CA GLU A 136 -12.72 0.77 13.03
C GLU A 136 -11.94 0.46 11.74
N ARG A 137 -12.57 -0.13 10.72
CA ARG A 137 -11.95 -0.33 9.40
C ARG A 137 -11.60 0.98 8.70
N VAL A 138 -12.47 1.98 8.76
CA VAL A 138 -12.19 3.32 8.23
C VAL A 138 -10.97 3.94 8.91
N ALA A 139 -10.85 3.79 10.24
CA ALA A 139 -9.72 4.30 11.01
C ALA A 139 -8.39 3.62 10.65
N LEU A 140 -8.41 2.32 10.35
CA LEU A 140 -7.24 1.57 9.89
C LEU A 140 -6.81 1.97 8.48
N ASN A 141 -7.75 2.01 7.55
CA ASN A 141 -7.47 2.19 6.13
C ASN A 141 -7.08 3.62 5.77
N THR A 142 -7.75 4.60 6.38
CA THR A 142 -7.62 6.00 5.95
C THR A 142 -6.19 6.55 6.05
N PRO A 143 -5.42 6.32 7.12
CA PRO A 143 -4.04 6.78 7.18
C PRO A 143 -3.16 6.18 6.07
N ILE A 144 -3.41 4.93 5.70
CA ILE A 144 -2.64 4.21 4.68
C ILE A 144 -3.04 4.67 3.29
N GLN A 145 -4.30 4.46 2.90
CA GLN A 145 -4.80 4.83 1.58
C GLN A 145 -4.76 6.34 1.33
N GLY A 146 -5.10 7.14 2.36
CA GLY A 146 -5.03 8.59 2.26
C GLY A 146 -3.60 9.10 2.07
N THR A 147 -2.61 8.48 2.74
CA THR A 147 -1.20 8.80 2.52
C THR A 147 -0.75 8.40 1.12
N ALA A 148 -1.11 7.22 0.63
CA ALA A 148 -0.82 6.82 -0.75
C ALA A 148 -1.43 7.81 -1.76
N ALA A 149 -2.68 8.25 -1.53
CA ALA A 149 -3.33 9.27 -2.35
C ALA A 149 -2.67 10.66 -2.26
N ASP A 150 -2.05 11.01 -1.15
CA ASP A 150 -1.26 12.24 -1.04
C ASP A 150 0.07 12.10 -1.78
N ILE A 151 0.74 10.96 -1.66
CA ILE A 151 2.01 10.67 -2.35
C ILE A 151 1.84 10.79 -3.87
N ILE A 152 0.80 10.19 -4.46
CA ILE A 152 0.58 10.26 -5.91
C ILE A 152 0.36 11.71 -6.37
N LYS A 153 -0.26 12.57 -5.57
CA LYS A 153 -0.43 13.99 -5.89
C LYS A 153 0.89 14.74 -5.90
N PHE A 154 1.77 14.48 -4.91
CA PHE A 154 3.13 15.03 -4.94
C PHE A 154 3.91 14.53 -6.16
N ALA A 155 3.81 13.24 -6.47
CA ALA A 155 4.42 12.67 -7.66
C ALA A 155 3.94 13.33 -8.95
N MET A 156 2.63 13.59 -9.09
CA MET A 156 2.06 14.32 -10.24
C MET A 156 2.61 15.73 -10.36
N ILE A 157 2.68 16.48 -9.26
CA ILE A 157 3.20 17.84 -9.24
C ILE A 157 4.69 17.84 -9.64
N ASN A 158 5.49 16.97 -9.01
CA ASN A 158 6.91 16.84 -9.31
C ASN A 158 7.15 16.43 -10.78
N SER A 159 6.38 15.46 -11.27
CA SER A 159 6.47 15.02 -12.67
C SER A 159 6.13 16.17 -13.63
N TYR A 160 5.05 16.89 -13.39
CA TYR A 160 4.66 18.03 -14.22
C TYR A 160 5.75 19.11 -14.26
N GLU A 161 6.26 19.51 -13.10
CA GLU A 161 7.30 20.55 -13.01
C GLU A 161 8.61 20.10 -13.67
N ASN A 162 9.03 18.85 -13.47
CA ASN A 162 10.28 18.33 -14.01
C ASN A 162 10.20 18.12 -15.52
N LEU A 163 9.08 17.63 -16.07
CA LEU A 163 8.86 17.54 -17.52
C LEU A 163 8.90 18.94 -18.16
N LYS A 164 8.26 19.93 -17.53
CA LYS A 164 8.27 21.31 -18.01
C LYS A 164 9.67 21.94 -17.98
N LYS A 165 10.44 21.73 -16.89
CA LYS A 165 11.83 22.20 -16.77
C LYS A 165 12.74 21.58 -17.81
N ALA A 166 12.54 20.31 -18.15
CA ALA A 166 13.31 19.58 -19.16
C ALA A 166 13.01 20.03 -20.59
N LYS A 167 11.95 20.81 -20.81
CA LYS A 167 11.50 21.32 -22.13
C LYS A 167 11.36 20.21 -23.17
N ILE A 168 10.92 19.03 -22.77
CA ILE A 168 10.64 17.90 -23.65
C ILE A 168 9.16 17.88 -24.04
N ASP A 169 8.88 17.22 -25.18
CA ASP A 169 7.51 17.03 -25.64
C ASP A 169 6.88 15.83 -24.94
N ALA A 170 6.47 16.08 -23.68
CA ALA A 170 5.80 15.10 -22.84
C ALA A 170 4.79 15.80 -21.89
N LYS A 171 3.67 15.14 -21.65
CA LYS A 171 2.61 15.64 -20.76
C LYS A 171 1.93 14.53 -19.99
N ILE A 172 1.49 14.82 -18.77
CA ILE A 172 0.61 13.94 -17.99
C ILE A 172 -0.77 13.97 -18.65
N VAL A 173 -1.30 12.78 -18.97
CA VAL A 173 -2.62 12.64 -19.60
C VAL A 173 -3.64 12.01 -18.66
N LEU A 174 -3.22 11.14 -17.72
CA LEU A 174 -4.14 10.43 -16.86
C LEU A 174 -3.46 10.01 -15.54
N GLN A 175 -4.25 9.89 -14.48
CA GLN A 175 -3.87 9.27 -13.22
C GLN A 175 -4.97 8.29 -12.83
N ILE A 176 -4.58 7.04 -12.54
CA ILE A 176 -5.51 5.96 -12.12
C ILE A 176 -4.89 5.28 -10.91
N HIS A 177 -5.59 5.27 -9.77
CA HIS A 177 -5.11 4.69 -8.52
C HIS A 177 -3.71 5.20 -8.12
N ASP A 178 -2.68 4.38 -8.27
CA ASP A 178 -1.26 4.62 -7.99
C ASP A 178 -0.39 4.72 -9.25
N GLU A 179 -1.02 4.84 -10.42
CA GLU A 179 -0.42 4.94 -11.74
C GLU A 179 -0.51 6.38 -12.29
N ILE A 180 0.57 6.85 -12.93
CA ILE A 180 0.60 8.09 -13.71
C ILE A 180 0.92 7.74 -15.15
N ILE A 181 0.07 8.16 -16.09
CA ILE A 181 0.25 7.96 -17.50
C ILE A 181 0.67 9.28 -18.15
N ILE A 182 1.76 9.23 -18.88
CA ILE A 182 2.26 10.35 -19.68
C ILE A 182 2.25 9.99 -21.16
N GLU A 183 2.00 10.98 -22.00
CA GLU A 183 2.22 10.91 -23.45
C GLU A 183 3.52 11.65 -23.74
N ALA A 184 4.41 11.04 -24.51
CA ALA A 184 5.68 11.62 -24.89
C ALA A 184 6.00 11.38 -26.37
N SER A 185 6.71 12.30 -27.01
CA SER A 185 7.23 12.06 -28.36
C SER A 185 8.29 10.93 -28.34
N LYS A 186 8.35 10.12 -29.38
CA LYS A 186 9.31 8.99 -29.45
C LYS A 186 10.78 9.41 -29.21
N LYS A 187 11.17 10.61 -29.61
CA LYS A 187 12.51 11.16 -29.38
C LYS A 187 12.81 11.48 -27.92
N ASP A 188 11.79 11.79 -27.13
CA ASP A 188 11.91 12.20 -25.73
C ASP A 188 11.53 11.07 -24.75
N LEU A 189 11.16 9.88 -25.26
CA LEU A 189 10.60 8.79 -24.49
C LEU A 189 11.46 8.37 -23.30
N GLU A 190 12.74 8.08 -23.52
CA GLU A 190 13.63 7.61 -22.46
C GLU A 190 13.86 8.68 -21.39
N LYS A 191 14.01 9.93 -21.80
CA LYS A 191 14.13 11.05 -20.85
C LYS A 191 12.84 11.27 -20.06
N ALA A 192 11.69 11.10 -20.70
CA ALA A 192 10.39 11.20 -20.03
C ALA A 192 10.20 10.09 -18.98
N LYS A 193 10.61 8.84 -19.30
CA LYS A 193 10.63 7.72 -18.35
C LYS A 193 11.50 8.00 -17.12
N GLU A 194 12.74 8.48 -17.32
CA GLU A 194 13.67 8.82 -16.24
C GLU A 194 13.07 9.90 -15.32
N ILE A 195 12.52 10.97 -15.90
CA ILE A 195 11.89 12.05 -15.16
C ILE A 195 10.68 11.55 -14.37
N LEU A 196 9.81 10.75 -14.99
CA LEU A 196 8.63 10.21 -14.32
C LEU A 196 9.05 9.31 -13.16
N LYS A 197 9.99 8.38 -13.40
CA LYS A 197 10.50 7.45 -12.38
C LYS A 197 11.06 8.19 -11.18
N SER A 198 11.99 9.11 -11.39
CA SER A 198 12.60 9.87 -10.30
C SER A 198 11.57 10.75 -9.58
N SER A 199 10.68 11.42 -10.31
CA SER A 199 9.63 12.27 -9.70
C SER A 199 8.65 11.49 -8.83
N MET A 200 8.39 10.22 -9.17
CA MET A 200 7.55 9.34 -8.36
C MET A 200 8.33 8.75 -7.17
N GLN A 201 9.53 8.22 -7.39
CA GLN A 201 10.34 7.60 -6.33
C GLN A 201 10.73 8.61 -5.25
N ASP A 202 11.03 9.84 -5.64
CA ASP A 202 11.47 10.91 -4.76
C ASP A 202 10.31 11.84 -4.32
N ALA A 203 9.07 11.42 -4.55
CA ALA A 203 7.90 12.25 -4.23
C ALA A 203 7.82 12.61 -2.75
N VAL A 204 8.19 11.69 -1.87
CA VAL A 204 8.23 11.86 -0.41
C VAL A 204 9.32 10.99 0.20
N ASN A 205 9.74 11.32 1.42
CA ASN A 205 10.74 10.54 2.15
C ASN A 205 10.05 9.64 3.20
N LEU A 206 10.07 8.32 2.97
CA LEU A 206 9.59 7.31 3.91
C LEU A 206 10.77 6.51 4.48
N ASN A 207 10.52 5.71 5.52
CA ASN A 207 11.51 4.75 6.06
C ASN A 207 11.73 3.52 5.16
N VAL A 208 11.09 3.50 4.00
CA VAL A 208 11.21 2.48 2.97
C VAL A 208 11.31 3.16 1.61
N PRO A 209 12.05 2.60 0.63
CA PRO A 209 12.09 3.16 -0.70
C PRO A 209 10.70 3.07 -1.36
N LEU A 210 10.34 4.07 -2.14
CA LEU A 210 9.23 3.98 -3.09
C LEU A 210 9.78 3.41 -4.40
N LEU A 211 9.28 2.26 -4.83
CA LEU A 211 9.66 1.66 -6.11
C LEU A 211 8.55 1.90 -7.14
N VAL A 212 8.97 2.08 -8.37
CA VAL A 212 8.09 2.40 -9.50
C VAL A 212 8.43 1.49 -10.68
N ASP A 213 7.43 0.80 -11.18
CA ASP A 213 7.49 0.06 -12.43
C ASP A 213 7.08 0.97 -13.57
N ILE A 214 7.84 0.92 -14.68
CA ILE A 214 7.62 1.77 -15.85
C ILE A 214 7.60 0.93 -17.11
N ASP A 215 6.49 0.99 -17.81
CA ASP A 215 6.29 0.39 -19.11
C ASP A 215 5.98 1.46 -20.17
N SER A 216 6.06 1.11 -21.42
CA SER A 216 5.71 2.00 -22.53
C SER A 216 5.21 1.23 -23.75
N GLY A 217 4.25 1.79 -24.45
CA GLY A 217 3.66 1.24 -25.66
C GLY A 217 3.05 2.35 -26.51
N GLU A 218 2.59 2.03 -27.71
CA GLU A 218 1.86 2.98 -28.55
C GLU A 218 0.42 3.20 -28.08
N SER A 219 -0.05 2.36 -27.17
CA SER A 219 -1.36 2.46 -26.53
C SER A 219 -1.27 2.03 -25.06
N MET A 220 -2.27 2.42 -24.28
CA MET A 220 -2.39 1.99 -22.88
C MET A 220 -2.54 0.45 -22.73
N TYR A 221 -3.00 -0.24 -23.77
CA TYR A 221 -3.09 -1.71 -23.78
C TYR A 221 -1.72 -2.37 -23.91
N GLU A 222 -0.82 -1.76 -24.67
CA GLU A 222 0.54 -2.28 -24.90
C GLU A 222 1.54 -1.92 -23.79
N SER A 223 1.18 -0.93 -22.95
CA SER A 223 2.00 -0.49 -21.80
C SER A 223 1.62 -1.19 -20.49
N LYS A 224 0.97 -2.38 -20.56
CA LYS A 224 0.60 -3.17 -19.39
C LYS A 224 1.17 -4.57 -19.44
#